data_0e1e4443d675411a20a0f56a4e84a000
#
_entry.id   0e1e4443d675411a20a0f56a4e84a000
#
_cell.length_a   1.000
_cell.length_b   1.000
_cell.length_c   1.000
_cell.angle_alpha   90.00
_cell.angle_beta   90.00
_cell.angle_gamma   90.00
#
_symmetry.space_group_name_H-M   'P 1'
#
loop_
_entity.id
_entity.type
_entity.pdbx_description
1 polymer ?
#
loop_
_entity_poly.entity_id
_entity_poly.type
_entity_poly.pdbx_seq_one_letter_code
_entity_poly.pdbx_strand_id
1 'polypeptide(L)'
;MKTKELLFGACLCMFTACNMPEKGMDVDVYEALDYCDAQVQRTLTELKAAEGTIDYSMMPRNIMDSLNTWHCRKATKDEWCSGFWPGVLWYDYEYTGKATIKEEAEKFTEPLKFLSQIPAYDHDLGFLIFCSYGNGYRLTHNPEYKQVILDTADSLATLFRPRVGTILSWPRNIEMFGGHNTIMDNMINLEMLFWAAKNGGNPYLADIAVSHADKTMKYQFRPDYTSYHVAVYDTLTGDFIKGVTHQGYADNTMWARGQAWACLLYTSPSPRDYAAS
;
A
#
# COMPACT_ATOMS: atom_id res chain seq x y z
N MET A 1 68.14 -0.66 2.20
CA MET A 1 67.46 -0.71 0.89
C MET A 1 66.73 -2.06 0.76
N LYS A 2 65.61 -2.26 1.43
CA LYS A 2 64.73 -3.46 1.31
C LYS A 2 63.44 -3.32 2.12
N THR A 3 62.72 -2.17 2.02
CA THR A 3 61.44 -1.98 2.73
C THR A 3 60.40 -1.20 1.91
N LYS A 4 60.58 -1.07 0.59
CA LYS A 4 59.62 -0.35 -0.28
C LYS A 4 58.84 -1.23 -1.27
N GLU A 5 59.13 -2.51 -1.38
CA GLU A 5 58.45 -3.40 -2.34
C GLU A 5 57.30 -4.24 -1.75
N LEU A 6 57.10 -4.24 -0.41
CA LEU A 6 56.02 -5.00 0.23
C LEU A 6 54.70 -4.24 0.36
N LEU A 7 54.67 -2.92 0.12
CA LEU A 7 53.46 -2.14 0.22
C LEU A 7 52.67 -2.03 -1.10
N PHE A 8 53.25 -2.39 -2.23
CA PHE A 8 52.57 -2.33 -3.54
C PHE A 8 51.79 -3.60 -3.89
N GLY A 9 52.14 -4.73 -3.27
CA GLY A 9 51.43 -6.00 -3.48
C GLY A 9 50.10 -6.13 -2.73
N ALA A 10 49.93 -5.43 -1.61
CA ALA A 10 48.72 -5.52 -0.79
C ALA A 10 47.54 -4.64 -1.27
N CYS A 11 47.86 -3.60 -2.06
CA CYS A 11 46.80 -2.73 -2.62
C CYS A 11 46.15 -3.27 -3.90
N LEU A 12 46.79 -4.19 -4.62
CA LEU A 12 46.25 -4.72 -5.87
C LEU A 12 45.25 -5.87 -5.66
N CYS A 13 45.28 -6.52 -4.48
CA CYS A 13 44.31 -7.58 -4.15
C CYS A 13 42.95 -7.09 -3.63
N MET A 14 42.81 -5.80 -3.30
CA MET A 14 41.53 -5.26 -2.82
C MET A 14 40.61 -4.77 -3.96
N PHE A 15 41.09 -4.64 -5.17
CA PHE A 15 40.26 -4.21 -6.31
C PHE A 15 39.66 -5.34 -7.15
N THR A 16 40.05 -6.58 -6.89
CA THR A 16 39.52 -7.73 -7.64
C THR A 16 38.33 -8.42 -6.94
N ALA A 17 38.00 -8.03 -5.72
CA ALA A 17 36.85 -8.62 -4.99
C ALA A 17 35.50 -7.97 -5.31
N CYS A 18 35.46 -6.89 -6.10
CA CYS A 18 34.20 -6.17 -6.40
C CYS A 18 33.64 -6.44 -7.81
N ASN A 19 34.18 -7.37 -8.57
CA ASN A 19 33.65 -7.76 -9.88
C ASN A 19 33.24 -9.23 -9.91
N MET A 20 32.48 -9.68 -8.93
CA MET A 20 31.59 -10.81 -9.20
C MET A 20 30.42 -10.24 -10.02
N PRO A 21 30.15 -10.76 -11.23
CA PRO A 21 28.90 -10.44 -11.88
C PRO A 21 27.80 -10.90 -10.92
N GLU A 22 27.00 -9.98 -10.40
CA GLU A 22 25.70 -10.33 -9.87
C GLU A 22 25.02 -11.13 -10.96
N LYS A 23 24.86 -12.43 -10.75
CA LYS A 23 23.85 -13.20 -11.46
C LYS A 23 22.54 -12.63 -10.97
N GLY A 24 22.13 -11.52 -11.53
CA GLY A 24 20.74 -11.09 -11.49
C GLY A 24 19.93 -12.28 -11.96
N MET A 25 18.90 -12.66 -11.26
CA MET A 25 17.89 -13.57 -11.82
C MET A 25 17.43 -12.91 -13.12
N ASP A 26 17.74 -13.54 -14.24
CA ASP A 26 17.23 -13.12 -15.55
C ASP A 26 15.75 -13.50 -15.55
N VAL A 27 14.92 -12.61 -14.96
CA VAL A 27 13.48 -12.78 -14.92
C VAL A 27 12.95 -12.24 -16.24
N ASP A 28 12.40 -13.12 -17.07
CA ASP A 28 11.62 -12.71 -18.22
C ASP A 28 10.31 -12.07 -17.72
N VAL A 29 10.27 -10.74 -17.77
CA VAL A 29 9.13 -9.96 -17.29
C VAL A 29 7.87 -10.28 -18.09
N TYR A 30 7.98 -10.55 -19.39
CA TYR A 30 6.83 -10.88 -20.23
C TYR A 30 6.28 -12.26 -19.89
N GLU A 31 7.14 -13.26 -19.67
CA GLU A 31 6.69 -14.59 -19.22
C GLU A 31 5.97 -14.50 -17.86
N ALA A 32 6.48 -13.67 -16.94
CA ALA A 32 5.84 -13.44 -15.64
C ALA A 32 4.47 -12.76 -15.78
N LEU A 33 4.34 -11.77 -16.66
CA LEU A 33 3.07 -11.08 -16.90
C LEU A 33 2.05 -11.97 -17.63
N ASP A 34 2.48 -12.77 -18.58
CA ASP A 34 1.63 -13.78 -19.25
C ASP A 34 1.11 -14.81 -18.25
N TYR A 35 1.96 -15.23 -17.30
CA TYR A 35 1.52 -16.07 -16.20
C TYR A 35 0.46 -15.39 -15.33
N CYS A 36 0.64 -14.09 -15.02
CA CYS A 36 -0.35 -13.32 -14.27
C CYS A 36 -1.69 -13.23 -15.00
N ASP A 37 -1.71 -12.91 -16.31
CA ASP A 37 -2.94 -12.93 -17.13
C ASP A 37 -3.61 -14.30 -17.09
N ALA A 38 -2.86 -15.38 -17.25
CA ALA A 38 -3.41 -16.72 -17.17
C ALA A 38 -4.09 -17.01 -15.81
N GLN A 39 -3.50 -16.54 -14.69
CA GLN A 39 -4.11 -16.68 -13.37
C GLN A 39 -5.37 -15.80 -13.21
N VAL A 40 -5.38 -14.60 -13.78
CA VAL A 40 -6.57 -13.73 -13.81
C VAL A 40 -7.72 -14.42 -14.54
N GLN A 41 -7.48 -14.96 -15.74
CA GLN A 41 -8.48 -15.69 -16.53
C GLN A 41 -9.02 -16.91 -15.77
N ARG A 42 -8.12 -17.67 -15.13
CA ARG A 42 -8.50 -18.82 -14.29
C ARG A 42 -9.40 -18.39 -13.14
N THR A 43 -9.04 -17.32 -12.43
CA THR A 43 -9.81 -16.78 -11.30
C THR A 43 -11.21 -16.35 -11.76
N LEU A 44 -11.32 -15.58 -12.84
CA LEU A 44 -12.62 -15.17 -13.39
C LEU A 44 -13.50 -16.35 -13.81
N THR A 45 -12.89 -17.40 -14.37
CA THR A 45 -13.57 -18.64 -14.74
C THR A 45 -14.11 -19.37 -13.52
N GLU A 46 -13.31 -19.46 -12.44
CA GLU A 46 -13.69 -20.09 -11.19
C GLU A 46 -14.83 -19.34 -10.50
N LEU A 47 -14.74 -18.01 -10.40
CA LEU A 47 -15.78 -17.15 -9.81
C LEU A 47 -17.13 -17.31 -10.55
N LYS A 48 -17.09 -17.47 -11.87
CA LYS A 48 -18.29 -17.69 -12.67
C LYS A 48 -18.86 -19.10 -12.51
N ALA A 49 -18.00 -20.10 -12.37
CA ALA A 49 -18.42 -21.50 -12.30
C ALA A 49 -19.21 -21.84 -11.02
N ALA A 50 -18.94 -21.13 -9.93
CA ALA A 50 -19.56 -21.39 -8.62
C ALA A 50 -21.09 -21.17 -8.63
N GLU A 51 -21.59 -20.15 -9.34
CA GLU A 51 -23.01 -19.76 -9.34
C GLU A 51 -23.58 -19.49 -10.75
N GLY A 52 -22.81 -19.76 -11.82
CA GLY A 52 -23.19 -19.47 -13.20
C GLY A 52 -23.06 -18.00 -13.60
N THR A 53 -23.03 -17.08 -12.62
CA THR A 53 -22.81 -15.64 -12.78
C THR A 53 -21.85 -15.15 -11.70
N ILE A 54 -21.10 -14.08 -11.99
CA ILE A 54 -20.20 -13.48 -11.01
C ILE A 54 -20.97 -12.49 -10.12
N ASP A 55 -20.89 -12.64 -8.80
CA ASP A 55 -21.27 -11.59 -7.85
C ASP A 55 -20.08 -10.63 -7.66
N TYR A 56 -20.12 -9.49 -8.31
CA TYR A 56 -19.06 -8.49 -8.29
C TYR A 56 -18.89 -7.79 -6.92
N SER A 57 -19.80 -8.00 -5.96
CA SER A 57 -19.63 -7.54 -4.59
C SER A 57 -18.76 -8.49 -3.74
N MET A 58 -18.50 -9.69 -4.25
CA MET A 58 -17.70 -10.72 -3.59
C MET A 58 -16.29 -10.76 -4.17
N MET A 59 -15.31 -10.34 -3.37
CA MET A 59 -13.91 -10.26 -3.78
C MET A 59 -13.14 -11.54 -3.43
N PRO A 60 -12.34 -12.12 -4.34
CA PRO A 60 -11.46 -13.23 -4.03
C PRO A 60 -10.42 -12.77 -3.00
N ARG A 61 -10.41 -13.44 -1.85
CA ARG A 61 -9.63 -13.02 -0.68
C ARG A 61 -8.37 -13.84 -0.47
N ASN A 62 -8.52 -15.14 -0.46
CA ASN A 62 -7.45 -16.11 -0.20
C ASN A 62 -7.88 -17.53 -0.56
N ILE A 63 -6.89 -18.38 -0.71
CA ILE A 63 -7.07 -19.84 -0.88
C ILE A 63 -6.52 -20.48 0.40
N MET A 64 -7.39 -21.16 1.16
CA MET A 64 -7.02 -21.74 2.47
C MET A 64 -7.35 -23.23 2.58
N ASP A 65 -8.10 -23.78 1.65
CA ASP A 65 -8.55 -25.16 1.72
C ASP A 65 -7.73 -26.10 0.79
N SER A 66 -7.91 -27.39 1.02
CA SER A 66 -7.28 -28.42 0.20
C SER A 66 -7.89 -28.52 -1.22
N LEU A 67 -8.99 -27.82 -1.49
CA LEU A 67 -9.66 -27.79 -2.78
C LEU A 67 -9.04 -26.74 -3.71
N ASN A 68 -8.16 -25.88 -3.20
CA ASN A 68 -7.54 -24.76 -3.93
C ASN A 68 -8.57 -23.83 -4.59
N THR A 69 -9.70 -23.60 -3.91
CA THR A 69 -10.75 -22.69 -4.35
C THR A 69 -10.64 -21.33 -3.67
N TRP A 70 -11.13 -20.28 -4.34
CA TRP A 70 -11.17 -18.95 -3.78
C TRP A 70 -12.18 -18.83 -2.65
N HIS A 71 -11.71 -18.41 -1.48
CA HIS A 71 -12.57 -17.91 -0.43
C HIS A 71 -12.85 -16.43 -0.68
N CYS A 72 -14.06 -16.14 -1.17
CA CYS A 72 -14.51 -14.79 -1.46
C CYS A 72 -15.13 -14.11 -0.23
N ARG A 73 -14.93 -12.79 -0.11
CA ARG A 73 -15.57 -11.98 0.92
C ARG A 73 -16.29 -10.79 0.32
N LYS A 74 -17.43 -10.45 0.90
CA LYS A 74 -18.19 -9.28 0.48
C LYS A 74 -17.40 -8.00 0.76
N ALA A 75 -17.38 -7.11 -0.21
CA ALA A 75 -16.81 -5.78 -0.07
C ALA A 75 -17.61 -4.98 0.97
N THR A 76 -17.00 -4.73 2.11
CA THR A 76 -17.56 -3.97 3.24
C THR A 76 -16.55 -2.93 3.70
N LYS A 77 -16.96 -2.01 4.57
CA LYS A 77 -16.07 -0.94 5.07
C LYS A 77 -14.89 -1.43 5.91
N ASP A 78 -14.95 -2.65 6.41
CA ASP A 78 -13.96 -3.30 7.26
C ASP A 78 -13.17 -4.44 6.56
N GLU A 79 -13.50 -4.74 5.30
CA GLU A 79 -12.76 -5.73 4.49
C GLU A 79 -11.68 -5.01 3.65
N TRP A 80 -10.57 -4.70 4.29
CA TRP A 80 -9.50 -3.83 3.79
C TRP A 80 -8.84 -4.26 2.46
N CYS A 81 -8.95 -5.54 2.06
CA CYS A 81 -8.31 -6.03 0.84
C CYS A 81 -9.17 -5.91 -0.42
N SER A 82 -10.43 -5.50 -0.32
CA SER A 82 -11.39 -5.55 -1.43
C SER A 82 -10.96 -4.73 -2.66
N GLY A 83 -10.08 -3.75 -2.48
CA GLY A 83 -9.54 -2.94 -3.59
C GLY A 83 -8.44 -3.61 -4.41
N PHE A 84 -7.80 -4.67 -3.90
CA PHE A 84 -6.66 -5.27 -4.59
C PHE A 84 -7.06 -6.09 -5.82
N TRP A 85 -8.17 -6.83 -5.75
CA TRP A 85 -8.60 -7.61 -6.90
C TRP A 85 -8.93 -6.75 -8.12
N PRO A 86 -9.78 -5.72 -8.03
CA PRO A 86 -9.96 -4.80 -9.15
C PRO A 86 -8.65 -4.11 -9.56
N GLY A 87 -7.74 -3.81 -8.61
CA GLY A 87 -6.40 -3.30 -8.92
C GLY A 87 -5.59 -4.24 -9.81
N VAL A 88 -5.59 -5.55 -9.51
CA VAL A 88 -4.94 -6.57 -10.36
C VAL A 88 -5.55 -6.59 -11.75
N LEU A 89 -6.88 -6.53 -11.86
CA LEU A 89 -7.57 -6.49 -13.16
C LEU A 89 -7.20 -5.24 -13.99
N TRP A 90 -7.04 -4.08 -13.34
CA TRP A 90 -6.58 -2.86 -14.01
C TRP A 90 -5.16 -3.00 -14.54
N TYR A 91 -4.23 -3.60 -13.79
CA TYR A 91 -2.87 -3.87 -14.25
C TYR A 91 -2.84 -4.90 -15.39
N ASP A 92 -3.69 -5.94 -15.32
CA ASP A 92 -3.82 -6.92 -16.39
C ASP A 92 -4.39 -6.28 -17.67
N TYR A 93 -5.36 -5.39 -17.55
CA TYR A 93 -5.83 -4.57 -18.67
C TYR A 93 -4.73 -3.69 -19.28
N GLU A 94 -3.93 -3.05 -18.43
CA GLU A 94 -2.79 -2.23 -18.89
C GLU A 94 -1.78 -3.05 -19.71
N TYR A 95 -1.49 -4.26 -19.24
CA TYR A 95 -0.58 -5.16 -19.94
C TYR A 95 -1.17 -5.73 -21.22
N THR A 96 -2.40 -6.24 -21.18
CA THR A 96 -2.97 -7.03 -22.27
C THR A 96 -3.76 -6.20 -23.29
N GLY A 97 -4.29 -5.05 -22.90
CA GLY A 97 -5.21 -4.24 -23.71
C GLY A 97 -6.57 -4.88 -23.96
N LYS A 98 -6.91 -6.00 -23.29
CA LYS A 98 -8.14 -6.75 -23.52
C LYS A 98 -9.37 -6.00 -23.00
N ALA A 99 -10.31 -5.63 -23.87
CA ALA A 99 -11.55 -4.95 -23.49
C ALA A 99 -12.37 -5.74 -22.47
N THR A 100 -12.36 -7.07 -22.55
CA THR A 100 -13.04 -7.96 -21.59
C THR A 100 -12.49 -7.83 -20.17
N ILE A 101 -11.17 -7.68 -20.02
CA ILE A 101 -10.55 -7.47 -18.69
C ILE A 101 -10.90 -6.09 -18.15
N LYS A 102 -10.92 -5.05 -19.01
CA LYS A 102 -11.38 -3.72 -18.63
C LYS A 102 -12.81 -3.76 -18.06
N GLU A 103 -13.73 -4.43 -18.75
CA GLU A 103 -15.12 -4.57 -18.29
C GLU A 103 -15.21 -5.27 -16.92
N GLU A 104 -14.42 -6.31 -16.70
CA GLU A 104 -14.36 -7.00 -15.41
C GLU A 104 -13.77 -6.10 -14.32
N ALA A 105 -12.70 -5.34 -14.63
CA ALA A 105 -12.10 -4.37 -13.72
C ALA A 105 -13.12 -3.28 -13.31
N GLU A 106 -13.88 -2.74 -14.25
CA GLU A 106 -14.94 -1.75 -14.00
C GLU A 106 -16.03 -2.33 -13.07
N LYS A 107 -16.52 -3.55 -13.36
CA LYS A 107 -17.57 -4.21 -12.57
C LYS A 107 -17.12 -4.53 -11.13
N PHE A 108 -15.88 -4.94 -10.92
CA PHE A 108 -15.34 -5.18 -9.58
C PHE A 108 -14.95 -3.89 -8.84
N THR A 109 -14.70 -2.80 -9.56
CA THR A 109 -14.42 -1.48 -8.96
C THR A 109 -15.68 -0.83 -8.41
N GLU A 110 -16.79 -0.87 -9.14
CA GLU A 110 -18.04 -0.14 -8.82
C GLU A 110 -18.61 -0.46 -7.42
N PRO A 111 -18.62 -1.71 -6.95
CA PRO A 111 -19.11 -2.03 -5.60
C PRO A 111 -18.41 -1.33 -4.45
N LEU A 112 -17.22 -0.75 -4.68
CA LEU A 112 -16.48 -0.01 -3.65
C LEU A 112 -16.85 1.47 -3.55
N LYS A 113 -17.65 2.00 -4.47
CA LYS A 113 -18.05 3.42 -4.54
C LYS A 113 -18.65 3.94 -3.23
N PHE A 114 -19.41 3.10 -2.52
CA PHE A 114 -20.06 3.51 -1.27
C PHE A 114 -19.09 4.03 -0.21
N LEU A 115 -17.80 3.61 -0.27
CA LEU A 115 -16.77 4.03 0.68
C LEU A 115 -16.46 5.53 0.60
N SER A 116 -16.65 6.16 -0.56
CA SER A 116 -16.53 7.61 -0.73
C SER A 116 -17.73 8.37 -0.17
N GLN A 117 -18.82 7.68 0.17
CA GLN A 117 -20.11 8.27 0.57
C GLN A 117 -20.40 8.11 2.07
N ILE A 118 -19.50 7.43 2.80
CA ILE A 118 -19.62 7.20 4.23
C ILE A 118 -18.41 7.77 4.97
N PRO A 119 -18.53 8.08 6.27
CA PRO A 119 -17.38 8.44 7.09
C PRO A 119 -16.33 7.34 7.10
N ALA A 120 -15.05 7.73 7.15
CA ALA A 120 -13.95 6.79 7.28
C ALA A 120 -14.12 5.90 8.52
N TYR A 121 -14.24 4.59 8.29
CA TYR A 121 -14.33 3.60 9.37
C TYR A 121 -12.98 3.39 10.05
N ASP A 122 -11.94 3.29 9.22
CA ASP A 122 -10.53 3.26 9.59
C ASP A 122 -9.67 3.77 8.43
N HIS A 123 -8.36 3.56 8.53
CA HIS A 123 -7.39 4.10 7.57
C HIS A 123 -7.29 3.36 6.23
N ASP A 124 -7.93 2.20 6.04
CA ASP A 124 -7.68 1.30 4.90
C ASP A 124 -8.20 1.81 3.53
N LEU A 125 -8.60 3.08 3.46
CA LEU A 125 -9.21 3.68 2.26
C LEU A 125 -8.27 3.73 1.04
N GLY A 126 -6.95 3.87 1.25
CA GLY A 126 -5.97 3.79 0.16
C GLY A 126 -5.92 2.40 -0.48
N PHE A 127 -5.97 1.34 0.33
CA PHE A 127 -6.03 -0.04 -0.15
C PHE A 127 -7.31 -0.32 -0.94
N LEU A 128 -8.41 0.27 -0.50
CA LEU A 128 -9.73 0.02 -1.08
C LEU A 128 -9.94 0.84 -2.36
N ILE A 129 -9.70 2.15 -2.31
CA ILE A 129 -10.07 3.08 -3.37
C ILE A 129 -8.91 3.41 -4.31
N PHE A 130 -7.70 3.63 -3.78
CA PHE A 130 -6.62 4.04 -4.69
C PHE A 130 -6.06 2.87 -5.50
N CYS A 131 -6.06 1.65 -4.95
CA CYS A 131 -5.74 0.45 -5.71
C CYS A 131 -6.77 0.14 -6.81
N SER A 132 -8.05 0.45 -6.61
CA SER A 132 -9.14 0.19 -7.55
C SER A 132 -9.43 1.41 -8.44
N TYR A 133 -10.13 2.41 -7.92
CA TYR A 133 -10.51 3.64 -8.64
C TYR A 133 -9.29 4.43 -9.12
N GLY A 134 -8.18 4.45 -8.36
CA GLY A 134 -6.94 5.13 -8.76
C GLY A 134 -6.37 4.57 -10.06
N ASN A 135 -6.22 3.25 -10.16
CA ASN A 135 -5.79 2.60 -11.38
C ASN A 135 -6.82 2.76 -12.52
N GLY A 136 -8.11 2.63 -12.20
CA GLY A 136 -9.18 2.86 -13.16
C GLY A 136 -9.13 4.27 -13.74
N TYR A 137 -8.96 5.31 -12.90
CA TYR A 137 -8.82 6.68 -13.38
C TYR A 137 -7.56 6.88 -14.22
N ARG A 138 -6.44 6.36 -13.79
CA ARG A 138 -5.16 6.47 -14.53
C ARG A 138 -5.27 5.95 -15.97
N LEU A 139 -6.03 4.87 -16.17
CA LEU A 139 -6.15 4.20 -17.47
C LEU A 139 -7.33 4.70 -18.33
N THR A 140 -8.38 5.24 -17.70
CA THR A 140 -9.62 5.61 -18.42
C THR A 140 -9.90 7.11 -18.43
N HIS A 141 -9.31 7.86 -17.50
CA HIS A 141 -9.64 9.27 -17.24
C HIS A 141 -11.13 9.51 -16.94
N ASN A 142 -11.83 8.49 -16.41
CA ASN A 142 -13.24 8.61 -16.03
C ASN A 142 -13.41 9.67 -14.92
N PRO A 143 -14.13 10.77 -15.16
CA PRO A 143 -14.28 11.85 -14.18
C PRO A 143 -15.01 11.42 -12.90
N GLU A 144 -15.88 10.43 -12.96
CA GLU A 144 -16.53 9.88 -11.77
C GLU A 144 -15.53 9.17 -10.86
N TYR A 145 -14.57 8.46 -11.43
CA TYR A 145 -13.50 7.81 -10.66
C TYR A 145 -12.65 8.84 -9.92
N LYS A 146 -12.32 9.94 -10.60
CA LYS A 146 -11.63 11.07 -9.98
C LYS A 146 -12.39 11.59 -8.77
N GLN A 147 -13.70 11.81 -8.89
CA GLN A 147 -14.50 12.32 -7.80
C GLN A 147 -14.54 11.37 -6.60
N VAL A 148 -14.70 10.05 -6.85
CA VAL A 148 -14.64 9.03 -5.79
C VAL A 148 -13.31 9.09 -5.02
N ILE A 149 -12.19 9.27 -5.71
CA ILE A 149 -10.87 9.38 -5.06
C ILE A 149 -10.79 10.65 -4.21
N LEU A 150 -11.26 11.80 -4.72
CA LEU A 150 -11.23 13.07 -4.00
C LEU A 150 -12.09 13.00 -2.72
N ASP A 151 -13.32 12.50 -2.82
CA ASP A 151 -14.23 12.36 -1.69
C ASP A 151 -13.65 11.40 -0.63
N THR A 152 -12.99 10.33 -1.07
CA THR A 152 -12.35 9.37 -0.18
C THR A 152 -11.13 9.97 0.53
N ALA A 153 -10.33 10.76 -0.18
CA ALA A 153 -9.18 11.45 0.42
C ALA A 153 -9.62 12.44 1.51
N ASP A 154 -10.71 13.19 1.27
CA ASP A 154 -11.30 14.08 2.28
C ASP A 154 -11.88 13.29 3.47
N SER A 155 -12.52 12.15 3.21
CA SER A 155 -13.01 11.26 4.28
C SER A 155 -11.85 10.73 5.13
N LEU A 156 -10.76 10.26 4.51
CA LEU A 156 -9.54 9.80 5.21
C LEU A 156 -8.93 10.92 6.07
N ALA A 157 -8.89 12.15 5.55
CA ALA A 157 -8.34 13.31 6.25
C ALA A 157 -9.06 13.59 7.57
N THR A 158 -10.32 13.17 7.72
CA THR A 158 -11.06 13.28 8.99
C THR A 158 -10.45 12.49 10.14
N LEU A 159 -9.63 11.49 9.84
CA LEU A 159 -8.88 10.69 10.82
C LEU A 159 -7.56 11.35 11.25
N PHE A 160 -7.11 12.38 10.57
CA PHE A 160 -5.90 13.10 10.95
C PHE A 160 -6.10 13.85 12.28
N ARG A 161 -5.11 13.78 13.14
CA ARG A 161 -5.08 14.49 14.43
C ARG A 161 -3.92 15.46 14.43
N PRO A 162 -4.15 16.76 14.22
CA PRO A 162 -3.07 17.74 14.06
C PRO A 162 -2.11 17.78 15.24
N ARG A 163 -2.59 17.58 16.47
CA ARG A 163 -1.73 17.57 17.67
C ARG A 163 -0.77 16.39 17.69
N VAL A 164 -1.22 15.24 17.22
CA VAL A 164 -0.38 14.03 17.07
C VAL A 164 0.48 14.12 15.81
N GLY A 165 -0.07 14.68 14.74
CA GLY A 165 0.57 14.79 13.43
C GLY A 165 0.48 13.54 12.58
N THR A 166 -0.45 12.62 12.90
CA THR A 166 -0.67 11.39 12.13
C THR A 166 -2.16 11.09 11.92
N ILE A 167 -2.45 10.25 10.95
CA ILE A 167 -3.78 9.66 10.69
C ILE A 167 -4.00 8.56 11.74
N LEU A 168 -5.12 8.61 12.43
CA LEU A 168 -5.57 7.56 13.36
C LEU A 168 -5.94 6.31 12.56
N SER A 169 -5.27 5.19 12.83
CA SER A 169 -5.51 3.98 12.06
C SER A 169 -6.83 3.30 12.41
N TRP A 170 -7.02 3.02 13.68
CA TRP A 170 -8.21 2.32 14.14
C TRP A 170 -8.91 3.08 15.27
N PRO A 171 -9.91 3.92 14.96
CA PRO A 171 -10.67 4.67 15.97
C PRO A 171 -11.25 3.78 17.08
N ARG A 172 -11.70 2.56 16.71
CA ARG A 172 -12.26 1.58 17.63
C ARG A 172 -11.26 0.96 18.62
N ASN A 173 -9.96 1.11 18.36
CA ASN A 173 -8.91 0.46 19.16
C ASN A 173 -8.11 1.46 20.03
N ILE A 174 -8.57 2.69 20.21
CA ILE A 174 -7.91 3.71 21.02
C ILE A 174 -7.73 3.21 22.45
N GLU A 175 -8.78 2.65 23.05
CA GLU A 175 -8.72 2.09 24.42
C GLU A 175 -7.78 0.88 24.49
N MET A 176 -7.85 -0.04 23.53
CA MET A 176 -7.01 -1.23 23.49
C MET A 176 -5.51 -0.89 23.46
N PHE A 177 -5.11 0.12 22.70
CA PHE A 177 -3.71 0.55 22.64
C PHE A 177 -3.31 1.54 23.74
N GLY A 178 -4.29 2.18 24.38
CA GLY A 178 -4.09 3.20 25.39
C GLY A 178 -3.71 4.56 24.81
N GLY A 179 -4.15 4.87 23.57
CA GLY A 179 -3.90 6.14 22.92
C GLY A 179 -4.18 6.15 21.42
N HIS A 180 -3.81 7.23 20.78
CA HIS A 180 -3.88 7.37 19.33
C HIS A 180 -2.94 6.35 18.68
N ASN A 181 -3.49 5.45 17.88
CA ASN A 181 -2.73 4.39 17.22
C ASN A 181 -2.52 4.72 15.75
N THR A 182 -1.28 4.54 15.30
CA THR A 182 -0.88 4.71 13.89
C THR A 182 -0.10 3.47 13.47
N ILE A 183 -0.58 2.77 12.44
CA ILE A 183 0.12 1.59 11.92
C ILE A 183 0.92 1.93 10.67
N MET A 184 1.92 1.11 10.38
CA MET A 184 2.82 1.31 9.24
C MET A 184 2.09 1.25 7.90
N ASP A 185 1.01 0.50 7.81
CA ASP A 185 0.14 0.33 6.64
C ASP A 185 -0.42 1.66 6.11
N ASN A 186 -0.56 2.67 6.97
CA ASN A 186 -0.98 4.02 6.57
C ASN A 186 -0.10 4.66 5.48
N MET A 187 1.11 4.15 5.27
CA MET A 187 2.01 4.67 4.23
C MET A 187 1.41 4.58 2.83
N ILE A 188 0.55 3.59 2.56
CA ILE A 188 -0.14 3.48 1.25
C ILE A 188 -1.11 4.64 1.00
N ASN A 189 -1.67 5.24 2.05
CA ASN A 189 -2.63 6.33 1.93
C ASN A 189 -1.99 7.63 1.45
N LEU A 190 -0.68 7.80 1.66
CA LEU A 190 -0.01 9.06 1.35
C LEU A 190 -0.01 9.34 -0.15
N GLU A 191 0.09 8.31 -0.98
CA GLU A 191 -0.01 8.44 -2.43
C GLU A 191 -1.37 9.03 -2.83
N MET A 192 -2.46 8.51 -2.28
CA MET A 192 -3.81 9.02 -2.54
C MET A 192 -3.95 10.49 -2.09
N LEU A 193 -3.43 10.85 -0.92
CA LEU A 193 -3.51 12.22 -0.40
C LEU A 193 -2.71 13.20 -1.27
N PHE A 194 -1.48 12.87 -1.66
CA PHE A 194 -0.68 13.68 -2.58
C PHE A 194 -1.34 13.81 -3.94
N TRP A 195 -1.86 12.70 -4.47
CA TRP A 195 -2.56 12.72 -5.74
C TRP A 195 -3.81 13.62 -5.68
N ALA A 196 -4.63 13.50 -4.64
CA ALA A 196 -5.83 14.31 -4.48
C ALA A 196 -5.50 15.80 -4.38
N ALA A 197 -4.50 16.19 -3.58
CA ALA A 197 -4.05 17.57 -3.46
C ALA A 197 -3.62 18.16 -4.84
N LYS A 198 -2.99 17.36 -5.68
CA LYS A 198 -2.50 17.77 -7.01
C LYS A 198 -3.62 17.80 -8.07
N ASN A 199 -4.67 17.04 -7.89
CA ASN A 199 -5.73 16.84 -8.89
C ASN A 199 -7.04 17.55 -8.57
N GLY A 200 -7.00 18.64 -7.79
CA GLY A 200 -8.14 19.51 -7.53
C GLY A 200 -8.87 19.23 -6.21
N GLY A 201 -8.33 18.38 -5.36
CA GLY A 201 -8.74 18.24 -3.96
C GLY A 201 -8.18 19.35 -3.09
N ASN A 202 -8.43 19.24 -1.77
CA ASN A 202 -7.91 20.20 -0.79
C ASN A 202 -6.37 20.15 -0.74
N PRO A 203 -5.65 21.27 -0.97
CA PRO A 203 -4.18 21.30 -0.89
C PRO A 203 -3.63 20.86 0.47
N TYR A 204 -4.38 21.03 1.56
CA TYR A 204 -4.00 20.60 2.91
C TYR A 204 -3.79 19.08 3.04
N LEU A 205 -4.33 18.27 2.12
CA LEU A 205 -4.08 16.82 2.08
C LEU A 205 -2.60 16.48 1.93
N ALA A 206 -1.85 17.31 1.20
CA ALA A 206 -0.39 17.16 1.09
C ALA A 206 0.32 17.43 2.42
N ASP A 207 -0.11 18.44 3.17
CA ASP A 207 0.46 18.73 4.49
C ASP A 207 0.19 17.60 5.49
N ILE A 208 -1.01 17.00 5.43
CA ILE A 208 -1.35 15.81 6.22
C ILE A 208 -0.40 14.66 5.88
N ALA A 209 -0.17 14.40 4.60
CA ALA A 209 0.71 13.33 4.15
C ALA A 209 2.16 13.54 4.60
N VAL A 210 2.69 14.75 4.47
CA VAL A 210 4.04 15.13 4.94
C VAL A 210 4.15 14.96 6.45
N SER A 211 3.20 15.52 7.22
CA SER A 211 3.19 15.40 8.67
C SER A 211 3.19 13.94 9.13
N HIS A 212 2.36 13.11 8.49
CA HIS A 212 2.29 11.68 8.79
C HIS A 212 3.60 10.97 8.50
N ALA A 213 4.21 11.21 7.33
CA ALA A 213 5.49 10.61 6.94
C ALA A 213 6.62 10.98 7.92
N ASP A 214 6.74 12.26 8.28
CA ASP A 214 7.77 12.76 9.22
C ASP A 214 7.64 12.10 10.59
N LYS A 215 6.43 11.97 11.10
CA LYS A 215 6.17 11.29 12.39
C LYS A 215 6.47 9.79 12.31
N THR A 216 6.08 9.13 11.22
CA THR A 216 6.38 7.71 10.98
C THR A 216 7.89 7.49 10.92
N MET A 217 8.61 8.29 10.14
CA MET A 217 10.06 8.19 10.04
C MET A 217 10.75 8.36 11.40
N LYS A 218 10.26 9.28 12.23
CA LYS A 218 10.85 9.58 13.54
C LYS A 218 10.60 8.52 14.60
N TYR A 219 9.42 7.86 14.61
CA TYR A 219 8.96 7.08 15.75
C TYR A 219 8.62 5.63 15.45
N GLN A 220 8.38 5.27 14.17
CA GLN A 220 8.05 3.90 13.82
C GLN A 220 9.24 3.06 13.33
N PHE A 221 10.41 3.67 13.15
CA PHE A 221 11.64 2.94 12.87
C PHE A 221 12.50 2.82 14.12
N ARG A 222 13.07 1.63 14.31
CA ARG A 222 14.08 1.36 15.34
C ARG A 222 15.47 1.80 14.83
N PRO A 223 16.47 1.90 15.72
CA PRO A 223 17.83 2.26 15.32
C PRO A 223 18.48 1.30 14.31
N ASP A 224 18.00 0.06 14.22
CA ASP A 224 18.44 -0.97 13.27
C ASP A 224 17.63 -0.96 11.96
N TYR A 225 16.82 0.08 11.75
CA TYR A 225 15.93 0.26 10.60
C TYR A 225 14.76 -0.74 10.48
N THR A 226 14.55 -1.60 11.46
CA THR A 226 13.30 -2.36 11.54
C THR A 226 12.16 -1.48 12.01
N SER A 227 10.93 -1.82 11.60
CA SER A 227 9.76 -1.00 11.94
C SER A 227 8.93 -1.61 13.07
N TYR A 228 8.30 -0.72 13.88
CA TYR A 228 7.15 -1.09 14.70
C TYR A 228 5.91 -1.19 13.82
N HIS A 229 5.06 -2.18 14.08
CA HIS A 229 3.77 -2.24 13.42
C HIS A 229 2.89 -1.06 13.83
N VAL A 230 2.76 -0.80 15.12
CA VAL A 230 1.90 0.23 15.69
C VAL A 230 2.74 1.21 16.51
N ALA A 231 2.64 2.50 16.21
CA ALA A 231 3.07 3.58 17.09
C ALA A 231 1.86 4.11 17.87
N VAL A 232 2.01 4.28 19.17
CA VAL A 232 0.97 4.81 20.05
C VAL A 232 1.39 6.17 20.58
N TYR A 233 0.47 7.12 20.52
CA TYR A 233 0.71 8.50 20.94
C TYR A 233 -0.33 8.96 21.97
N ASP A 234 0.06 9.85 22.84
CA ASP A 234 -0.85 10.56 23.73
C ASP A 234 -1.79 11.46 22.90
N THR A 235 -3.09 11.32 23.12
CA THR A 235 -4.11 12.06 22.36
C THR A 235 -4.16 13.55 22.71
N LEU A 236 -3.68 13.93 23.90
CA LEU A 236 -3.71 15.30 24.41
C LEU A 236 -2.43 16.08 24.10
N THR A 237 -1.26 15.42 24.24
CA THR A 237 0.03 16.07 24.03
C THR A 237 0.61 15.81 22.64
N GLY A 238 0.26 14.69 22.01
CA GLY A 238 0.84 14.23 20.76
C GLY A 238 2.19 13.52 20.92
N ASP A 239 2.59 13.25 22.17
CA ASP A 239 3.87 12.60 22.47
C ASP A 239 3.81 11.10 22.15
N PHE A 240 4.94 10.57 21.67
CA PHE A 240 5.08 9.14 21.46
C PHE A 240 5.14 8.40 22.80
N ILE A 241 4.28 7.38 22.96
CA ILE A 241 4.22 6.56 24.17
C ILE A 241 5.02 5.27 24.00
N LYS A 242 4.73 4.51 22.93
CA LYS A 242 5.32 3.18 22.72
C LYS A 242 5.17 2.71 21.28
N GLY A 243 6.07 1.82 20.84
CA GLY A 243 5.91 1.00 19.65
C GLY A 243 5.54 -0.43 20.02
N VAL A 244 4.51 -0.97 19.39
CA VAL A 244 4.00 -2.33 19.65
C VAL A 244 3.66 -3.04 18.34
N THR A 245 3.24 -4.29 18.43
CA THR A 245 2.66 -5.02 17.31
C THR A 245 1.20 -5.40 17.58
N HIS A 246 0.44 -5.64 16.52
CA HIS A 246 -0.91 -6.20 16.59
C HIS A 246 -1.01 -7.53 15.82
N GLN A 247 -0.27 -7.62 14.71
CA GLN A 247 -0.27 -8.79 13.84
C GLN A 247 1.09 -9.52 13.81
N GLY A 248 2.14 -8.91 14.36
CA GLY A 248 3.46 -9.52 14.48
C GLY A 248 3.54 -10.48 15.67
N TYR A 249 4.66 -11.19 15.77
CA TYR A 249 4.90 -12.20 16.80
C TYR A 249 5.02 -11.60 18.20
N ALA A 250 5.78 -10.51 18.34
CA ALA A 250 6.00 -9.80 19.62
C ALA A 250 6.42 -8.35 19.35
N ASP A 251 6.24 -7.46 20.33
CA ASP A 251 6.52 -6.02 20.22
C ASP A 251 7.98 -5.70 19.89
N ASN A 252 8.90 -6.55 20.31
CA ASN A 252 10.34 -6.42 20.04
C ASN A 252 10.77 -7.06 18.71
N THR A 253 9.85 -7.64 17.94
CA THR A 253 10.14 -8.25 16.64
C THR A 253 9.64 -7.38 15.49
N MET A 254 10.15 -7.64 14.29
CA MET A 254 9.68 -7.03 13.06
C MET A 254 8.52 -7.85 12.48
N TRP A 255 7.44 -7.19 12.11
CA TRP A 255 6.37 -7.78 11.33
C TRP A 255 6.66 -7.60 9.84
N ALA A 256 6.88 -8.70 9.11
CA ALA A 256 7.40 -8.68 7.74
C ALA A 256 6.56 -7.83 6.78
N ARG A 257 5.21 -7.94 6.82
CA ARG A 257 4.33 -7.13 5.97
C ARG A 257 4.41 -5.64 6.35
N GLY A 258 4.48 -5.30 7.64
CA GLY A 258 4.68 -3.91 8.09
C GLY A 258 6.02 -3.35 7.61
N GLN A 259 7.09 -4.13 7.63
CA GLN A 259 8.36 -3.71 7.08
C GLN A 259 8.29 -3.47 5.56
N ALA A 260 7.52 -4.29 4.84
CA ALA A 260 7.28 -4.04 3.41
C ALA A 260 6.50 -2.74 3.17
N TRP A 261 5.48 -2.44 3.99
CA TRP A 261 4.78 -1.15 3.93
C TRP A 261 5.69 0.03 4.25
N ALA A 262 6.66 -0.14 5.14
CA ALA A 262 7.65 0.88 5.45
C ALA A 262 8.49 1.30 4.23
N CYS A 263 8.69 0.39 3.26
CA CYS A 263 9.39 0.71 2.01
C CYS A 263 8.65 1.75 1.17
N LEU A 264 7.33 1.89 1.30
CA LEU A 264 6.56 2.93 0.62
C LEU A 264 6.97 4.35 1.03
N LEU A 265 7.56 4.52 2.22
CA LEU A 265 8.12 5.80 2.65
C LEU A 265 9.24 6.29 1.71
N TYR A 266 10.00 5.36 1.12
CA TYR A 266 11.10 5.67 0.20
C TYR A 266 10.65 5.79 -1.26
N THR A 267 9.53 5.16 -1.60
CA THR A 267 9.00 5.11 -2.97
C THR A 267 7.87 6.10 -3.19
N SER A 268 7.22 6.58 -2.11
CA SER A 268 6.27 7.69 -2.23
C SER A 268 7.02 8.94 -2.66
N PRO A 269 6.52 9.67 -3.67
CA PRO A 269 7.17 10.88 -4.14
C PRO A 269 7.32 11.85 -2.97
N SER A 270 8.57 12.14 -2.64
CA SER A 270 8.91 13.11 -1.59
C SER A 270 8.42 14.51 -2.02
N PRO A 271 8.08 15.41 -1.08
CA PRO A 271 7.85 16.81 -1.42
C PRO A 271 8.99 17.46 -2.23
N ARG A 272 10.21 16.91 -2.12
CA ARG A 272 11.37 17.34 -2.93
C ARG A 272 11.23 16.94 -4.39
N ASP A 273 10.62 15.80 -4.69
CA ASP A 273 10.41 15.32 -6.07
C ASP A 273 9.32 16.12 -6.79
N TYR A 274 8.37 16.68 -6.02
CA TYR A 274 7.34 17.59 -6.54
C TYR A 274 7.80 19.04 -6.70
N ALA A 275 8.85 19.45 -6.00
CA ALA A 275 9.40 20.81 -6.14
C ALA A 275 10.34 20.95 -7.35
N ALA A 276 10.77 19.83 -7.96
CA ALA A 276 11.68 19.79 -9.10
C ALA A 276 10.97 19.50 -10.45
N SER A 277 9.67 19.31 -10.47
CA SER A 277 8.81 19.16 -11.65
C SER A 277 7.84 20.32 -11.80
#